data_7d8c973ea7f307f39eeda9e2c63ba545
#
_entry.id   7d8c973ea7f307f39eeda9e2c63ba545
#
_cell.length_a   1.000
_cell.length_b   1.000
_cell.length_c   1.000
_cell.angle_alpha   90.00
_cell.angle_beta   90.00
_cell.angle_gamma   90.00
#
_symmetry.space_group_name_H-M   'P 1'
#
loop_
_entity.id
_entity.type
_entity.pdbx_description
1 polymer ?
#
loop_
_entity_poly.entity_id
_entity_poly.type
_entity_poly.pdbx_seq_one_letter_code
_entity_poly.pdbx_strand_id
1 'polypeptide(L)'
;MAGGYAIDAFAGAGRREHEDIDIGVFAADQLAVQAHLSGWELHAADPPGTLRPWREGETLPPAVHDIWVRRDHGDSWRFQLMLNPKGPGEFVCRRDERIRMPFGDAIWWRDGVPYLAPEVQLFFKAKAPRAKDKQDFADCLPLLSAAQRGFLREALELVHPGHPWLGAL
;
A
#
# COMPACT_ATOMS: atom_id res chain seq x y z
N MET A 1 3.99 1.16 7.00
CA MET A 1 3.29 -0.14 6.94
C MET A 1 1.99 0.02 6.15
N ALA A 2 1.69 -0.92 5.27
CA ALA A 2 0.49 -0.91 4.44
C ALA A 2 -0.19 -2.29 4.48
N GLY A 3 -1.04 -2.60 3.47
CA GLY A 3 -1.63 -3.91 3.33
C GLY A 3 -2.58 -4.32 4.44
N GLY A 4 -2.61 -5.61 4.72
CA GLY A 4 -3.45 -6.19 5.76
C GLY A 4 -3.08 -5.73 7.17
N TYR A 5 -1.79 -5.56 7.44
CA TYR A 5 -1.32 -5.06 8.74
C TYR A 5 -1.77 -3.63 9.05
N ALA A 6 -1.90 -2.76 8.04
CA ALA A 6 -2.44 -1.41 8.25
C ALA A 6 -3.93 -1.44 8.61
N ILE A 7 -4.67 -2.36 8.02
CA ILE A 7 -6.09 -2.58 8.36
C ILE A 7 -6.23 -3.15 9.78
N ASP A 8 -5.46 -4.16 10.14
CA ASP A 8 -5.50 -4.75 11.47
C ASP A 8 -5.11 -3.74 12.56
N ALA A 9 -4.09 -2.93 12.30
CA ALA A 9 -3.70 -1.88 13.22
C ALA A 9 -4.82 -0.86 13.45
N PHE A 10 -5.58 -0.51 12.40
CA PHE A 10 -6.71 0.43 12.50
C PHE A 10 -7.93 -0.20 13.17
N ALA A 11 -8.32 -1.39 12.76
CA ALA A 11 -9.55 -2.03 13.22
C ALA A 11 -9.42 -2.78 14.55
N GLY A 12 -8.22 -2.80 15.16
CA GLY A 12 -8.02 -3.39 16.51
C GLY A 12 -7.66 -4.85 16.53
N ALA A 13 -6.49 -5.19 15.98
CA ALA A 13 -5.70 -6.42 16.14
C ALA A 13 -6.18 -7.73 15.48
N GLY A 14 -5.17 -8.39 14.89
CA GLY A 14 -5.00 -9.85 14.68
C GLY A 14 -6.21 -10.69 14.28
N ARG A 15 -6.98 -10.27 13.26
CA ARG A 15 -8.19 -10.99 12.86
C ARG A 15 -7.94 -12.10 11.86
N ARG A 16 -6.79 -12.10 11.24
CA ARG A 16 -6.34 -13.15 10.31
C ARG A 16 -4.82 -13.17 10.17
N GLU A 17 -4.30 -14.28 9.74
CA GLU A 17 -2.90 -14.37 9.32
C GLU A 17 -2.68 -13.59 8.02
N HIS A 18 -1.53 -12.95 7.92
CA HIS A 18 -1.06 -12.27 6.72
C HIS A 18 0.07 -13.08 6.09
N GLU A 19 -0.03 -13.28 4.78
CA GLU A 19 0.97 -14.03 4.00
C GLU A 19 2.23 -13.20 3.75
N ASP A 20 2.10 -11.87 3.75
CA ASP A 20 3.13 -10.91 3.41
C ASP A 20 3.03 -9.64 4.27
N ILE A 21 4.11 -8.91 4.31
CA ILE A 21 4.19 -7.58 4.93
C ILE A 21 4.36 -6.57 3.80
N ASP A 22 3.42 -5.63 3.69
CA ASP A 22 3.47 -4.55 2.71
C ASP A 22 4.10 -3.29 3.31
N ILE A 23 5.14 -2.75 2.69
CA ILE A 23 5.83 -1.54 3.10
C ILE A 23 5.76 -0.49 1.98
N GLY A 24 5.07 0.62 2.24
CA GLY A 24 5.06 1.75 1.31
C GLY A 24 6.37 2.53 1.40
N VAL A 25 6.96 2.85 0.24
CA VAL A 25 8.18 3.65 0.10
C VAL A 25 7.97 4.70 -0.98
N PHE A 26 8.64 5.82 -0.91
CA PHE A 26 8.65 6.73 -2.04
C PHE A 26 9.63 6.28 -3.11
N ALA A 27 9.21 6.33 -4.38
CA ALA A 27 10.08 5.99 -5.51
C ALA A 27 11.35 6.85 -5.56
N ALA A 28 11.28 8.10 -5.09
CA ALA A 28 12.43 8.98 -4.97
C ALA A 28 13.50 8.46 -4.00
N ASP A 29 13.11 7.67 -3.02
CA ASP A 29 13.98 7.16 -1.96
C ASP A 29 14.45 5.72 -2.24
N GLN A 30 14.14 5.17 -3.42
CA GLN A 30 14.36 3.75 -3.75
C GLN A 30 15.82 3.30 -3.60
N LEU A 31 16.78 4.12 -4.00
CA LEU A 31 18.21 3.77 -3.88
C LEU A 31 18.68 3.80 -2.42
N ALA A 32 18.16 4.71 -1.60
CA ALA A 32 18.45 4.72 -0.16
C ALA A 32 17.89 3.46 0.52
N VAL A 33 16.71 3.01 0.13
CA VAL A 33 16.11 1.75 0.62
C VAL A 33 16.93 0.56 0.15
N GLN A 34 17.38 0.54 -1.10
CA GLN A 34 18.24 -0.52 -1.63
C GLN A 34 19.54 -0.61 -0.82
N ALA A 35 20.19 0.53 -0.55
CA ALA A 35 21.40 0.57 0.25
C ALA A 35 21.17 0.10 1.70
N HIS A 36 20.02 0.47 2.30
CA HIS A 36 19.64 0.03 3.65
C HIS A 36 19.43 -1.50 3.74
N LEU A 37 18.96 -2.10 2.66
CA LEU A 37 18.73 -3.55 2.55
C LEU A 37 19.92 -4.27 1.90
N SER A 38 21.11 -3.71 1.99
CA SER A 38 22.33 -4.38 1.53
C SER A 38 22.49 -5.76 2.18
N GLY A 39 22.78 -6.78 1.38
CA GLY A 39 22.84 -8.16 1.82
C GLY A 39 21.49 -8.89 1.85
N TRP A 40 20.42 -8.26 1.36
CA TRP A 40 19.14 -8.93 1.07
C TRP A 40 18.97 -9.13 -0.44
N GLU A 41 18.22 -10.14 -0.83
CA GLU A 41 17.80 -10.29 -2.23
C GLU A 41 16.54 -9.46 -2.50
N LEU A 42 16.65 -8.53 -3.45
CA LEU A 42 15.57 -7.66 -3.90
C LEU A 42 15.22 -7.99 -5.35
N HIS A 43 13.96 -8.26 -5.61
CA HIS A 43 13.46 -8.59 -6.95
C HIS A 43 12.32 -7.65 -7.33
N ALA A 44 12.49 -6.94 -8.43
CA ALA A 44 11.46 -6.08 -9.00
C ALA A 44 10.45 -6.91 -9.82
N ALA A 45 9.17 -6.59 -9.70
CA ALA A 45 8.12 -7.16 -10.55
C ALA A 45 8.13 -6.45 -11.92
N ASP A 46 9.03 -6.89 -12.80
CA ASP A 46 9.30 -6.25 -14.10
C ASP A 46 9.74 -7.28 -15.15
N PRO A 47 8.95 -7.51 -16.21
CA PRO A 47 7.60 -6.97 -16.43
C PRO A 47 6.57 -7.51 -15.42
N PRO A 48 5.36 -6.92 -15.35
CA PRO A 48 4.32 -7.41 -14.44
C PRO A 48 4.11 -8.92 -14.52
N GLY A 49 4.09 -9.59 -13.35
CA GLY A 49 3.98 -11.05 -13.25
C GLY A 49 5.31 -11.80 -13.33
N THR A 50 6.43 -11.12 -13.54
CA THR A 50 7.76 -11.70 -13.56
C THR A 50 8.66 -10.99 -12.55
N LEU A 51 9.37 -11.76 -11.72
CA LEU A 51 10.35 -11.22 -10.79
C LEU A 51 11.75 -11.31 -11.40
N ARG A 52 12.44 -10.16 -11.44
CA ARG A 52 13.86 -10.10 -11.81
C ARG A 52 14.69 -9.47 -10.69
N PRO A 53 15.97 -9.84 -10.54
CA PRO A 53 16.83 -9.14 -9.59
C PRO A 53 16.82 -7.63 -9.83
N TRP A 54 16.66 -6.86 -8.76
CA TRP A 54 16.87 -5.43 -8.80
C TRP A 54 18.37 -5.14 -8.60
N ARG A 55 19.02 -4.70 -9.67
CA ARG A 55 20.47 -4.51 -9.66
C ARG A 55 20.88 -3.35 -8.76
N GLU A 56 22.01 -3.50 -8.09
CA GLU A 56 22.55 -2.43 -7.25
C GLU A 56 22.74 -1.14 -8.05
N GLY A 57 22.28 -0.02 -7.50
CA GLY A 57 22.34 1.30 -8.14
C GLY A 57 21.36 1.51 -9.30
N GLU A 58 20.56 0.51 -9.65
CA GLU A 58 19.51 0.65 -10.69
C GLU A 58 18.34 1.48 -10.16
N THR A 59 17.99 2.54 -10.90
CA THR A 59 16.75 3.27 -10.68
C THR A 59 15.64 2.60 -11.47
N LEU A 60 14.62 2.10 -10.78
CA LEU A 60 13.45 1.50 -11.40
C LEU A 60 12.55 2.57 -12.03
N PRO A 61 11.99 2.30 -13.23
CA PRO A 61 11.10 3.24 -13.89
C PRO A 61 9.77 3.39 -13.13
N PRO A 62 9.02 4.49 -13.35
CA PRO A 62 7.75 4.75 -12.65
C PRO A 62 6.67 3.68 -12.80
N ALA A 63 6.76 2.84 -13.83
CA ALA A 63 5.83 1.73 -14.04
C ALA A 63 6.08 0.52 -13.12
N VAL A 64 7.27 0.43 -12.52
CA VAL A 64 7.63 -0.65 -11.60
C VAL A 64 7.36 -0.22 -10.17
N HIS A 65 6.40 -0.86 -9.54
CA HIS A 65 5.94 -0.47 -8.20
C HIS A 65 6.27 -1.47 -7.10
N ASP A 66 6.41 -2.75 -7.45
CA ASP A 66 6.43 -3.84 -6.49
C ASP A 66 7.81 -4.51 -6.48
N ILE A 67 8.43 -4.56 -5.29
CA ILE A 67 9.73 -5.17 -5.07
C ILE A 67 9.57 -6.20 -3.95
N TRP A 68 9.88 -7.44 -4.26
CA TRP A 68 9.86 -8.55 -3.31
C TRP A 68 11.22 -8.71 -2.66
N VAL A 69 11.23 -8.91 -1.35
CA VAL A 69 12.44 -8.95 -0.54
C VAL A 69 12.51 -10.24 0.27
N ARG A 70 13.66 -10.90 0.23
CA ARG A 70 13.98 -12.06 1.06
C ARG A 70 15.43 -11.98 1.55
N ARG A 71 15.74 -12.77 2.56
CA ARG A 71 17.08 -12.76 3.15
C ARG A 71 18.11 -13.41 2.23
N ASP A 72 17.85 -14.64 1.83
CA ASP A 72 18.77 -15.45 1.05
C ASP A 72 18.06 -16.20 -0.08
N HIS A 73 18.83 -16.68 -1.04
CA HIS A 73 18.30 -17.44 -2.16
C HIS A 73 17.61 -18.72 -1.67
N GLY A 74 16.38 -18.95 -2.15
CA GLY A 74 15.56 -20.09 -1.72
C GLY A 74 14.67 -19.84 -0.50
N ASP A 75 14.88 -18.75 0.24
CA ASP A 75 13.97 -18.35 1.30
C ASP A 75 12.60 -17.92 0.75
N SER A 76 11.59 -18.03 1.59
CA SER A 76 10.31 -17.39 1.32
C SER A 76 10.46 -15.87 1.29
N TRP A 77 9.64 -15.20 0.47
CA TRP A 77 9.55 -13.75 0.48
C TRP A 77 9.11 -13.26 1.86
N ARG A 78 9.83 -12.27 2.42
CA ARG A 78 9.59 -11.76 3.76
C ARG A 78 8.63 -10.59 3.76
N PHE A 79 8.80 -9.68 2.79
CA PHE A 79 7.97 -8.51 2.63
C PHE A 79 8.03 -7.97 1.21
N GLN A 80 7.08 -7.10 0.91
CA GLN A 80 7.00 -6.39 -0.35
C GLN A 80 7.20 -4.89 -0.10
N LEU A 81 8.10 -4.27 -0.87
CA LEU A 81 8.19 -2.82 -0.96
C LEU A 81 7.27 -2.34 -2.08
N MET A 82 6.48 -1.31 -1.79
CA MET A 82 5.60 -0.69 -2.77
C MET A 82 6.08 0.74 -3.01
N LEU A 83 6.63 0.98 -4.21
CA LEU A 83 7.08 2.31 -4.62
C LEU A 83 5.87 3.19 -4.95
N ASN A 84 5.82 4.35 -4.33
CA ASN A 84 4.77 5.34 -4.52
C ASN A 84 5.36 6.66 -5.00
N PRO A 85 4.66 7.41 -5.86
CA PRO A 85 5.05 8.75 -6.23
C PRO A 85 5.02 9.67 -5.00
N LYS A 86 5.89 10.71 -5.02
CA LYS A 86 5.95 11.72 -3.97
C LYS A 86 5.59 13.08 -4.56
N GLY A 87 4.52 13.66 -4.06
CA GLY A 87 4.21 15.07 -4.31
C GLY A 87 4.87 15.99 -3.28
N PRO A 88 4.93 17.29 -3.52
CA PRO A 88 5.43 18.27 -2.56
C PRO A 88 4.46 18.40 -1.36
N GLY A 89 4.75 17.68 -0.27
CA GLY A 89 3.91 17.66 0.94
C GLY A 89 2.62 16.85 0.83
N GLU A 90 2.42 16.13 -0.28
CA GLU A 90 1.20 15.38 -0.58
C GLU A 90 1.49 13.90 -0.81
N PHE A 91 0.56 13.07 -0.40
CA PHE A 91 0.39 11.74 -0.94
C PHE A 91 -0.28 11.84 -2.31
N VAL A 92 0.31 11.19 -3.31
CA VAL A 92 -0.25 11.05 -4.65
C VAL A 92 -0.49 9.57 -4.89
N CYS A 93 -1.72 9.22 -5.26
CA CYS A 93 -2.05 7.82 -5.49
C CYS A 93 -1.41 7.32 -6.79
N ARG A 94 -0.64 6.23 -6.73
CA ARG A 94 0.03 5.63 -7.90
C ARG A 94 -0.94 5.09 -8.96
N ARG A 95 -2.22 4.85 -8.60
CA ARG A 95 -3.22 4.35 -9.53
C ARG A 95 -3.93 5.43 -10.31
N ASP A 96 -4.06 6.62 -9.69
CA ASP A 96 -4.68 7.79 -10.31
C ASP A 96 -4.17 9.05 -9.58
N GLU A 97 -3.41 9.87 -10.28
CA GLU A 97 -2.78 11.07 -9.71
C GLU A 97 -3.77 12.17 -9.31
N ARG A 98 -5.03 12.05 -9.70
CA ARG A 98 -6.10 12.96 -9.26
C ARG A 98 -6.49 12.71 -7.81
N ILE A 99 -6.18 11.52 -7.27
CA ILE A 99 -6.40 11.17 -5.87
C ILE A 99 -5.17 11.62 -5.09
N ARG A 100 -5.36 12.68 -4.31
CA ARG A 100 -4.32 13.32 -3.50
C ARG A 100 -4.87 13.66 -2.13
N MET A 101 -4.00 13.74 -1.15
CA MET A 101 -4.30 14.27 0.17
C MET A 101 -3.01 14.79 0.82
N PRO A 102 -3.10 15.66 1.84
CA PRO A 102 -1.94 16.04 2.63
C PRO A 102 -1.21 14.79 3.15
N PHE A 103 0.11 14.78 3.09
CA PHE A 103 0.88 13.60 3.50
C PHE A 103 0.61 13.21 4.96
N GLY A 104 0.37 14.20 5.83
CA GLY A 104 0.04 13.98 7.24
C GLY A 104 -1.29 13.23 7.44
N ASP A 105 -2.23 13.33 6.48
CA ASP A 105 -3.52 12.63 6.55
C ASP A 105 -3.43 11.22 5.94
N ALA A 106 -2.48 11.01 5.03
CA ALA A 106 -2.26 9.71 4.41
C ALA A 106 -1.56 8.70 5.33
N ILE A 107 -0.94 9.18 6.42
CA ILE A 107 -0.15 8.38 7.36
C ILE A 107 -0.62 8.65 8.78
N TRP A 108 -0.90 7.61 9.53
CA TRP A 108 -1.16 7.68 10.95
C TRP A 108 -0.18 6.79 11.73
N TRP A 109 -0.06 7.03 13.03
CA TRP A 109 0.95 6.40 13.86
C TRP A 109 0.32 5.57 14.98
N ARG A 110 0.87 4.38 15.18
CA ARG A 110 0.55 3.55 16.36
C ARG A 110 1.83 2.87 16.84
N ASP A 111 2.12 2.96 18.12
CA ASP A 111 3.28 2.33 18.77
C ASP A 111 4.61 2.63 18.06
N GLY A 112 4.78 3.87 17.56
CA GLY A 112 5.97 4.30 16.84
C GLY A 112 6.08 3.80 15.39
N VAL A 113 5.08 3.09 14.87
CA VAL A 113 5.04 2.59 13.49
C VAL A 113 4.11 3.47 12.65
N PRO A 114 4.56 3.96 11.47
CA PRO A 114 3.70 4.66 10.53
C PRO A 114 2.87 3.68 9.70
N TYR A 115 1.58 3.91 9.61
CA TYR A 115 0.64 3.13 8.82
C TYR A 115 -0.03 3.99 7.76
N LEU A 116 -0.29 3.40 6.60
CA LEU A 116 -1.12 4.03 5.57
C LEU A 116 -2.55 4.20 6.10
N ALA A 117 -3.15 5.36 5.85
CA ALA A 117 -4.51 5.67 6.26
C ALA A 117 -5.51 4.63 5.75
N PRO A 118 -6.49 4.22 6.57
CA PRO A 118 -7.39 3.11 6.25
C PRO A 118 -8.22 3.37 4.99
N GLU A 119 -8.67 4.60 4.74
CA GLU A 119 -9.40 4.98 3.53
C GLU A 119 -8.56 4.82 2.26
N VAL A 120 -7.26 5.15 2.34
CA VAL A 120 -6.33 4.95 1.23
C VAL A 120 -6.08 3.46 1.01
N GLN A 121 -5.87 2.71 2.09
CA GLN A 121 -5.67 1.26 2.00
C GLN A 121 -6.89 0.54 1.44
N LEU A 122 -8.09 0.93 1.86
CA LEU A 122 -9.36 0.39 1.34
C LEU A 122 -9.54 0.73 -0.15
N PHE A 123 -9.19 1.96 -0.56
CA PHE A 123 -9.20 2.30 -1.99
C PHE A 123 -8.30 1.37 -2.81
N PHE A 124 -7.09 1.04 -2.32
CA PHE A 124 -6.24 0.07 -3.01
C PHE A 124 -6.85 -1.34 -3.07
N LYS A 125 -7.61 -1.77 -2.08
CA LYS A 125 -8.29 -3.06 -2.04
C LYS A 125 -9.53 -3.12 -2.94
N ALA A 126 -10.12 -1.99 -3.26
CA ALA A 126 -11.38 -1.89 -4.01
C ALA A 126 -11.25 -2.30 -5.49
N LYS A 127 -10.06 -2.27 -6.12
CA LYS A 127 -9.88 -2.57 -7.55
C LYS A 127 -10.41 -3.94 -7.98
N ALA A 128 -10.20 -4.97 -7.15
CA ALA A 128 -10.68 -6.33 -7.39
C ALA A 128 -10.84 -7.04 -6.03
N PRO A 129 -11.88 -6.70 -5.25
CA PRO A 129 -11.96 -7.07 -3.85
C PRO A 129 -12.21 -8.58 -3.68
N ARG A 130 -11.25 -9.25 -3.08
CA ARG A 130 -11.33 -10.66 -2.65
C ARG A 130 -12.23 -10.75 -1.41
N ALA A 131 -12.56 -11.95 -0.96
CA ALA A 131 -13.35 -12.15 0.26
C ALA A 131 -12.71 -11.44 1.47
N LYS A 132 -11.38 -11.55 1.62
CA LYS A 132 -10.62 -10.88 2.68
C LYS A 132 -10.70 -9.35 2.60
N ASP A 133 -10.73 -8.78 1.40
CA ASP A 133 -10.79 -7.32 1.21
C ASP A 133 -12.20 -6.77 1.50
N LYS A 134 -13.25 -7.56 1.23
CA LYS A 134 -14.64 -7.24 1.62
C LYS A 134 -14.80 -7.26 3.13
N GLN A 135 -14.18 -8.22 3.80
CA GLN A 135 -14.19 -8.29 5.26
C GLN A 135 -13.43 -7.10 5.86
N ASP A 136 -12.24 -6.78 5.33
CA ASP A 136 -11.46 -5.60 5.74
C ASP A 136 -12.29 -4.31 5.64
N PHE A 137 -13.07 -4.14 4.55
CA PHE A 137 -13.97 -3.00 4.41
C PHE A 137 -15.09 -3.01 5.46
N ALA A 138 -15.78 -4.14 5.65
CA ALA A 138 -16.87 -4.24 6.61
C ALA A 138 -16.42 -3.93 8.03
N ASP A 139 -15.21 -4.34 8.39
CA ASP A 139 -14.63 -4.14 9.72
C ASP A 139 -14.15 -2.70 9.95
N CYS A 140 -13.60 -2.06 8.92
CA CYS A 140 -13.14 -0.67 9.02
C CYS A 140 -14.31 0.34 8.95
N LEU A 141 -15.35 0.05 8.18
CA LEU A 141 -16.43 0.98 7.88
C LEU A 141 -17.04 1.67 9.12
N PRO A 142 -17.41 0.96 10.22
CA PRO A 142 -17.96 1.60 11.40
C PRO A 142 -16.97 2.52 12.13
N LEU A 143 -15.67 2.34 11.91
CA LEU A 143 -14.58 3.06 12.57
C LEU A 143 -14.12 4.28 11.77
N LEU A 144 -14.40 4.34 10.46
CA LEU A 144 -14.03 5.46 9.62
C LEU A 144 -14.77 6.74 10.06
N SER A 145 -14.03 7.83 10.18
CA SER A 145 -14.60 9.18 10.35
C SER A 145 -15.39 9.60 9.11
N ALA A 146 -16.20 10.64 9.24
CA ALA A 146 -16.93 11.20 8.11
C ALA A 146 -16.01 11.69 6.98
N ALA A 147 -14.86 12.29 7.33
CA ALA A 147 -13.86 12.73 6.35
C ALA A 147 -13.24 11.56 5.59
N GLN A 148 -12.88 10.48 6.29
CA GLN A 148 -12.33 9.27 5.68
C GLN A 148 -13.32 8.56 4.75
N ARG A 149 -14.60 8.49 5.16
CA ARG A 149 -15.67 7.97 4.29
C ARG A 149 -15.88 8.83 3.06
N GLY A 150 -15.85 10.17 3.24
CA GLY A 150 -15.95 11.12 2.13
C GLY A 150 -14.84 10.93 1.11
N PHE A 151 -13.59 10.90 1.56
CA PHE A 151 -12.44 10.63 0.70
C PHE A 151 -12.56 9.30 -0.05
N LEU A 152 -12.89 8.21 0.65
CA LEU A 152 -13.03 6.89 0.02
C LEU A 152 -14.16 6.87 -1.01
N ARG A 153 -15.29 7.53 -0.71
CA ARG A 153 -16.41 7.68 -1.66
C ARG A 153 -15.97 8.42 -2.92
N GLU A 154 -15.38 9.60 -2.77
CA GLU A 154 -14.92 10.42 -3.90
C GLU A 154 -13.90 9.67 -4.77
N ALA A 155 -12.93 9.01 -4.14
CA ALA A 155 -11.92 8.20 -4.83
C ALA A 155 -12.55 7.03 -5.62
N LEU A 156 -13.55 6.35 -5.03
CA LEU A 156 -14.26 5.26 -5.70
C LEU A 156 -15.15 5.77 -6.85
N GLU A 157 -15.88 6.85 -6.65
CA GLU A 157 -16.70 7.46 -7.71
C GLU A 157 -15.84 7.86 -8.91
N LEU A 158 -14.64 8.39 -8.64
CA LEU A 158 -13.70 8.84 -9.67
C LEU A 158 -13.11 7.68 -10.49
N VAL A 159 -12.73 6.58 -9.85
CA VAL A 159 -11.92 5.51 -10.48
C VAL A 159 -12.71 4.24 -10.69
N HIS A 160 -13.70 3.97 -9.86
CA HIS A 160 -14.54 2.77 -9.88
C HIS A 160 -16.02 3.13 -9.78
N PRO A 161 -16.58 3.91 -10.73
CA PRO A 161 -17.98 4.33 -10.66
C PRO A 161 -18.89 3.10 -10.58
N GLY A 162 -19.85 3.14 -9.66
CA GLY A 162 -20.76 2.02 -9.39
C GLY A 162 -20.16 0.91 -8.51
N HIS A 163 -19.03 1.14 -7.85
CA HIS A 163 -18.44 0.17 -6.93
C HIS A 163 -19.42 -0.20 -5.81
N PRO A 164 -19.59 -1.50 -5.45
CA PRO A 164 -20.58 -1.94 -4.44
C PRO A 164 -20.44 -1.26 -3.07
N TRP A 165 -19.23 -0.83 -2.68
CA TRP A 165 -19.00 -0.15 -1.40
C TRP A 165 -19.61 1.25 -1.33
N LEU A 166 -19.89 1.89 -2.45
CA LEU A 166 -20.51 3.22 -2.49
C LEU A 166 -21.88 3.28 -1.81
N GLY A 167 -22.64 2.18 -1.85
CA GLY A 167 -23.93 2.11 -1.19
C GLY A 167 -23.88 2.06 0.34
N ALA A 168 -22.70 1.78 0.91
CA ALA A 168 -22.49 1.69 2.36
C ALA A 168 -21.70 2.87 2.93
N LEU A 169 -21.00 3.66 2.09
CA LEU A 169 -20.26 4.86 2.46
C LEU A 169 -21.21 6.06 2.55
#